data_6ed895cbf5fa5270d64c75b510e00811
#
_entry.id   6ed895cbf5fa5270d64c75b510e00811
#
_cell.length_a   1.000
_cell.length_b   1.000
_cell.length_c   1.000
_cell.angle_alpha   90.00
_cell.angle_beta   90.00
_cell.angle_gamma   90.00
#
_symmetry.space_group_name_H-M   'P 1'
#
loop_
_entity.id
_entity.type
_entity.pdbx_description
1 polymer ?
#
loop_
_entity_poly.entity_id
_entity_poly.type
_entity_poly.pdbx_seq_one_letter_code
_entity_poly.pdbx_strand_id
1 'polypeptide(L)'
;ALLDGAVLIDGFSITLLIIIITLAVSIPAFKNQQLFYRLDFSPHAVESNKEWHRFITHAFLHADWMHLILNMLVLFFFGDATQSYFEAYAGAKGTFYFILLYVGGIAFAVLPTYKKHKNNPNYHSVGASGAVSAVLFSSVIFSPGTSICLWGVLCLPGIIWAVIYLIYSYSQAKKGGDYINHDAHFWGAVYGIVFTFLSIPQSFTSFFDQIWRLLPF
;
A
#
# COMPACT_ATOMS: atom_id res chain seq x y z
N ALA A 1 -5.65 0.83 -25.52
CA ALA A 1 -6.72 1.79 -25.36
C ALA A 1 -7.22 1.82 -23.92
N LEU A 2 -6.35 2.08 -22.94
CA LEU A 2 -6.73 2.21 -21.49
C LEU A 2 -5.98 3.37 -20.81
N LEU A 3 -5.44 4.31 -21.61
CA LEU A 3 -4.81 5.54 -21.09
C LEU A 3 -5.65 6.80 -21.35
N ASP A 4 -6.85 6.65 -21.95
CA ASP A 4 -7.66 7.82 -22.35
C ASP A 4 -8.76 8.18 -21.35
N GLY A 5 -8.67 7.74 -20.09
CA GLY A 5 -9.70 7.95 -19.09
C GLY A 5 -9.24 8.53 -17.75
N ALA A 6 -8.09 9.19 -17.69
CA ALA A 6 -7.79 10.03 -16.52
C ALA A 6 -8.72 11.25 -16.57
N VAL A 7 -9.92 11.11 -16.01
CA VAL A 7 -10.79 12.26 -15.69
C VAL A 7 -10.06 13.02 -14.60
N LEU A 8 -9.31 14.04 -15.00
CA LEU A 8 -8.84 15.09 -14.12
C LEU A 8 -10.09 15.84 -13.64
N ILE A 9 -10.69 15.37 -12.54
CA ILE A 9 -11.65 16.16 -11.81
C ILE A 9 -10.83 17.22 -11.08
N ASP A 10 -10.90 18.44 -11.61
CA ASP A 10 -10.38 19.68 -11.02
C ASP A 10 -9.08 19.55 -10.18
N GLY A 11 -7.97 19.33 -10.85
CA GLY A 11 -6.75 20.04 -10.53
C GLY A 11 -5.78 19.41 -9.53
N PHE A 12 -6.10 18.48 -8.64
CA PHE A 12 -5.12 18.00 -7.67
C PHE A 12 -5.25 16.49 -7.35
N SER A 13 -4.27 15.68 -7.80
CA SER A 13 -4.19 14.26 -7.48
C SER A 13 -3.79 14.06 -6.01
N ILE A 14 -4.61 13.35 -5.24
CA ILE A 14 -4.27 12.95 -3.85
C ILE A 14 -3.02 12.05 -3.86
N THR A 15 -2.91 11.18 -4.84
CA THR A 15 -1.71 10.34 -5.07
C THR A 15 -0.45 11.20 -5.17
N LEU A 16 -0.48 12.23 -6.01
CA LEU A 16 0.67 13.13 -6.18
C LEU A 16 1.00 13.90 -4.90
N LEU A 17 -0.02 14.35 -4.16
CA LEU A 17 0.18 14.99 -2.86
C LEU A 17 0.90 14.05 -1.88
N ILE A 18 0.46 12.81 -1.77
CA ILE A 18 1.07 11.80 -0.90
C ILE A 18 2.54 11.57 -1.32
N ILE A 19 2.81 11.44 -2.61
CA ILE A 19 4.17 11.28 -3.15
C ILE A 19 5.03 12.48 -2.76
N ILE A 20 4.57 13.71 -2.97
CA ILE A 20 5.32 14.93 -2.64
C ILE A 20 5.65 14.98 -1.15
N ILE A 21 4.67 14.73 -0.27
CA ILE A 21 4.87 14.73 1.18
C ILE A 21 5.89 13.65 1.56
N THR A 22 5.78 12.45 0.99
CA THR A 22 6.68 11.34 1.27
C THR A 22 8.12 11.67 0.85
N LEU A 23 8.32 12.24 -0.33
CA LEU A 23 9.64 12.70 -0.80
C LEU A 23 10.20 13.80 0.11
N ALA A 24 9.36 14.78 0.50
CA ALA A 24 9.77 15.90 1.36
C ALA A 24 10.23 15.46 2.76
N VAL A 25 9.73 14.31 3.25
CA VAL A 25 10.15 13.75 4.55
C VAL A 25 11.30 12.75 4.40
N SER A 26 11.22 11.81 3.43
CA SER A 26 12.23 10.76 3.26
C SER A 26 13.60 11.30 2.86
N ILE A 27 13.64 12.24 1.91
CA ILE A 27 14.93 12.71 1.37
C ILE A 27 15.79 13.40 2.44
N PRO A 28 15.26 14.34 3.26
CA PRO A 28 16.04 14.88 4.38
C PRO A 28 16.41 13.82 5.43
N ALA A 29 15.52 12.85 5.68
CA ALA A 29 15.75 11.81 6.69
C ALA A 29 16.93 10.89 6.34
N PHE A 30 17.28 10.68 5.07
CA PHE A 30 18.48 9.92 4.67
C PHE A 30 19.79 10.48 5.24
N LYS A 31 19.83 11.78 5.53
CA LYS A 31 21.02 12.45 6.10
C LYS A 31 20.81 12.89 7.54
N ASN A 32 19.62 12.74 8.11
CA ASN A 32 19.27 13.19 9.45
C ASN A 32 18.75 12.01 10.29
N GLN A 33 19.67 11.34 10.98
CA GLN A 33 19.34 10.21 11.86
C GLN A 33 18.37 10.59 12.98
N GLN A 34 18.45 11.80 13.52
CA GLN A 34 17.54 12.24 14.58
C GLN A 34 16.09 12.31 14.06
N LEU A 35 15.89 12.88 12.86
CA LEU A 35 14.59 12.90 12.19
C LEU A 35 14.11 11.47 11.91
N PHE A 36 15.01 10.61 11.40
CA PHE A 36 14.69 9.21 11.07
C PHE A 36 14.18 8.45 12.29
N TYR A 37 14.92 8.38 13.38
CA TYR A 37 14.53 7.64 14.60
C TYR A 37 13.41 8.29 15.39
N ARG A 38 13.10 9.58 15.15
CA ARG A 38 11.91 10.21 15.73
C ARG A 38 10.61 9.78 15.07
N LEU A 39 10.65 9.45 13.78
CA LEU A 39 9.44 9.18 12.97
C LEU A 39 9.26 7.70 12.60
N ASP A 40 10.28 6.85 12.75
CA ASP A 40 10.24 5.43 12.42
C ASP A 40 9.22 4.65 13.27
N PHE A 41 8.87 3.46 12.84
CA PHE A 41 8.02 2.56 13.61
C PHE A 41 8.86 1.75 14.59
N SER A 42 8.89 2.18 15.83
CA SER A 42 9.41 1.43 16.97
C SER A 42 8.25 0.95 17.85
N PRO A 43 7.83 -0.33 17.74
CA PRO A 43 6.77 -0.89 18.58
C PRO A 43 7.03 -0.74 20.07
N HIS A 44 8.30 -0.84 20.48
CA HIS A 44 8.70 -0.66 21.87
C HIS A 44 8.47 0.79 22.36
N ALA A 45 8.84 1.80 21.57
CA ALA A 45 8.60 3.20 21.89
C ALA A 45 7.10 3.53 21.97
N VAL A 46 6.29 2.93 21.08
CA VAL A 46 4.84 3.05 21.16
C VAL A 46 4.29 2.48 22.48
N GLU A 47 4.76 1.30 22.89
CA GLU A 47 4.26 0.64 24.12
C GLU A 47 4.70 1.37 25.38
N SER A 48 6.00 1.69 25.49
CA SER A 48 6.58 2.26 26.70
C SER A 48 6.38 3.77 26.85
N ASN A 49 6.57 4.53 25.73
CA ASN A 49 6.53 5.99 25.74
C ASN A 49 5.21 6.57 25.23
N LYS A 50 4.28 5.71 24.76
CA LYS A 50 2.99 6.11 24.17
C LYS A 50 3.16 6.98 22.89
N GLU A 51 4.20 6.71 22.08
CA GLU A 51 4.51 7.43 20.86
C GLU A 51 3.65 6.96 19.67
N TRP A 52 2.31 7.09 19.83
CA TRP A 52 1.31 6.60 18.85
C TRP A 52 1.42 7.21 17.45
N HIS A 53 2.02 8.38 17.32
CA HIS A 53 2.27 9.02 16.03
C HIS A 53 3.07 8.11 15.08
N ARG A 54 3.90 7.22 15.61
CA ARG A 54 4.72 6.27 14.85
C ARG A 54 3.91 5.29 14.00
N PHE A 55 2.64 5.05 14.35
CA PHE A 55 1.73 4.28 13.50
C PHE A 55 1.45 4.93 12.14
N ILE A 56 1.69 6.23 12.02
CA ILE A 56 1.46 6.99 10.77
C ILE A 56 2.78 7.49 10.19
N THR A 57 3.66 8.04 11.03
CA THR A 57 4.84 8.78 10.56
C THR A 57 5.87 7.91 9.85
N HIS A 58 5.98 6.63 10.22
CA HIS A 58 6.91 5.68 9.60
C HIS A 58 6.68 5.50 8.08
N ALA A 59 5.45 5.72 7.62
CA ALA A 59 5.11 5.57 6.21
C ALA A 59 5.72 6.67 5.32
N PHE A 60 6.14 7.78 5.91
CA PHE A 60 6.82 8.86 5.19
C PHE A 60 8.35 8.72 5.21
N LEU A 61 8.87 7.65 5.81
CA LEU A 61 10.30 7.33 5.83
C LEU A 61 10.60 6.11 4.95
N HIS A 62 11.81 6.07 4.42
CA HIS A 62 12.31 4.90 3.67
C HIS A 62 13.75 4.61 4.07
N ALA A 63 14.15 3.33 4.00
CA ALA A 63 15.48 2.90 4.41
C ALA A 63 16.57 3.38 3.44
N ASP A 64 16.25 3.41 2.15
CA ASP A 64 17.16 3.77 1.07
C ASP A 64 16.39 4.29 -0.17
N TRP A 65 17.15 4.74 -1.18
CA TRP A 65 16.60 5.26 -2.42
C TRP A 65 15.79 4.25 -3.21
N MET A 66 16.21 2.99 -3.27
CA MET A 66 15.50 1.97 -4.02
C MET A 66 14.14 1.68 -3.39
N HIS A 67 14.09 1.58 -2.05
CA HIS A 67 12.87 1.42 -1.29
C HIS A 67 11.90 2.59 -1.51
N LEU A 68 12.40 3.83 -1.50
CA LEU A 68 11.59 5.03 -1.78
C LEU A 68 11.05 5.02 -3.21
N ILE A 69 11.92 4.81 -4.20
CA ILE A 69 11.56 4.85 -5.61
C ILE A 69 10.51 3.78 -5.93
N LEU A 70 10.69 2.54 -5.47
CA LEU A 70 9.75 1.46 -5.75
C LEU A 70 8.36 1.74 -5.14
N ASN A 71 8.30 2.25 -3.90
CA ASN A 71 7.03 2.61 -3.29
C ASN A 71 6.32 3.73 -4.06
N MET A 72 7.05 4.80 -4.39
CA MET A 72 6.46 5.94 -5.11
C MET A 72 6.05 5.57 -6.53
N LEU A 73 6.79 4.68 -7.18
CA LEU A 73 6.48 4.21 -8.53
C LEU A 73 5.20 3.36 -8.55
N VAL A 74 5.05 2.44 -7.61
CA VAL A 74 3.81 1.66 -7.47
C VAL A 74 2.65 2.57 -7.12
N LEU A 75 2.82 3.50 -6.19
CA LEU A 75 1.77 4.45 -5.83
C LEU A 75 1.38 5.34 -7.03
N PHE A 76 2.35 5.81 -7.81
CA PHE A 76 2.11 6.61 -9.00
C PHE A 76 1.27 5.88 -10.05
N PHE A 77 1.58 4.59 -10.34
CA PHE A 77 0.85 3.83 -11.35
C PHE A 77 -0.53 3.36 -10.89
N PHE A 78 -0.70 3.06 -9.60
CA PHE A 78 -1.94 2.46 -9.10
C PHE A 78 -2.81 3.41 -8.29
N GLY A 79 -2.26 4.52 -7.76
CA GLY A 79 -2.97 5.42 -6.88
C GLY A 79 -4.15 6.11 -7.54
N ASP A 80 -3.89 6.84 -8.63
CA ASP A 80 -4.95 7.57 -9.35
C ASP A 80 -5.98 6.62 -9.97
N ALA A 81 -5.55 5.47 -10.49
CA ALA A 81 -6.47 4.45 -10.98
C ALA A 81 -7.39 3.93 -9.86
N THR A 82 -6.83 3.65 -8.69
CA THR A 82 -7.62 3.20 -7.53
C THR A 82 -8.59 4.26 -7.05
N GLN A 83 -8.15 5.53 -6.96
CA GLN A 83 -9.03 6.66 -6.63
C GLN A 83 -10.19 6.75 -7.63
N SER A 84 -9.89 6.69 -8.93
CA SER A 84 -10.90 6.77 -10.00
C SER A 84 -11.92 5.62 -9.92
N TYR A 85 -11.50 4.41 -9.56
CA TYR A 85 -12.44 3.32 -9.31
C TYR A 85 -13.39 3.63 -8.15
N PHE A 86 -12.87 4.11 -7.01
CA PHE A 86 -13.74 4.51 -5.90
C PHE A 86 -14.71 5.62 -6.30
N GLU A 87 -14.27 6.60 -7.07
CA GLU A 87 -15.12 7.70 -7.56
C GLU A 87 -16.18 7.21 -8.54
N ALA A 88 -15.85 6.26 -9.41
CA ALA A 88 -16.81 5.66 -10.33
C ALA A 88 -17.94 4.92 -9.61
N TYR A 89 -17.64 4.25 -8.49
CA TYR A 89 -18.64 3.49 -7.72
C TYR A 89 -19.36 4.33 -6.65
N ALA A 90 -18.68 5.28 -6.03
CA ALA A 90 -19.17 6.02 -4.85
C ALA A 90 -19.36 7.53 -5.08
N GLY A 91 -19.13 8.02 -6.30
CA GLY A 91 -19.25 9.45 -6.64
C GLY A 91 -18.32 10.30 -5.76
N ALA A 92 -18.86 11.40 -5.23
CA ALA A 92 -18.09 12.34 -4.39
C ALA A 92 -17.44 11.73 -3.13
N LYS A 93 -17.87 10.54 -2.68
CA LYS A 93 -17.27 9.84 -1.55
C LYS A 93 -16.02 9.05 -1.95
N GLY A 94 -15.75 8.86 -3.24
CA GLY A 94 -14.66 8.03 -3.75
C GLY A 94 -13.30 8.51 -3.28
N THR A 95 -13.01 9.78 -3.39
CA THR A 95 -11.78 10.40 -2.87
C THR A 95 -11.60 10.15 -1.36
N PHE A 96 -12.68 10.29 -0.58
CA PHE A 96 -12.64 10.00 0.87
C PHE A 96 -12.31 8.53 1.15
N TYR A 97 -12.89 7.59 0.39
CA TYR A 97 -12.56 6.16 0.51
C TYR A 97 -11.11 5.86 0.13
N PHE A 98 -10.57 6.52 -0.88
CA PHE A 98 -9.16 6.38 -1.23
C PHE A 98 -8.22 6.87 -0.11
N ILE A 99 -8.53 8.02 0.52
CA ILE A 99 -7.79 8.53 1.67
C ILE A 99 -7.87 7.54 2.84
N LEU A 100 -9.04 7.01 3.15
CA LEU A 100 -9.22 6.00 4.21
C LEU A 100 -8.49 4.69 3.90
N LEU A 101 -8.48 4.24 2.63
CA LEU A 101 -7.70 3.09 2.20
C LEU A 101 -6.22 3.30 2.48
N TYR A 102 -5.67 4.46 2.10
CA TYR A 102 -4.25 4.73 2.25
C TYR A 102 -3.85 4.89 3.73
N VAL A 103 -4.53 5.75 4.48
CA VAL A 103 -4.24 6.01 5.89
C VAL A 103 -4.51 4.77 6.75
N GLY A 104 -5.61 4.08 6.51
CA GLY A 104 -5.90 2.81 7.18
C GLY A 104 -4.86 1.74 6.84
N GLY A 105 -4.44 1.67 5.57
CA GLY A 105 -3.36 0.77 5.11
C GLY A 105 -2.06 1.01 5.86
N ILE A 106 -1.68 2.26 6.13
CA ILE A 106 -0.51 2.59 6.97
C ILE A 106 -0.66 1.97 8.36
N ALA A 107 -1.77 2.23 9.04
CA ALA A 107 -1.94 1.87 10.45
C ALA A 107 -2.20 0.37 10.64
N PHE A 108 -3.10 -0.23 9.86
CA PHE A 108 -3.51 -1.63 10.03
C PHE A 108 -2.42 -2.62 9.60
N ALA A 109 -1.62 -2.27 8.58
CA ALA A 109 -0.54 -3.14 8.10
C ALA A 109 0.50 -3.47 9.18
N VAL A 110 0.77 -2.54 10.09
CA VAL A 110 1.80 -2.71 11.13
C VAL A 110 1.26 -3.22 12.48
N LEU A 111 -0.06 -3.47 12.62
CA LEU A 111 -0.63 -4.01 13.86
C LEU A 111 -0.05 -5.38 14.26
N PRO A 112 0.13 -6.35 13.36
CA PRO A 112 0.79 -7.61 13.70
C PRO A 112 2.25 -7.42 14.10
N THR A 113 2.98 -6.55 13.40
CA THR A 113 4.35 -6.17 13.75
C THR A 113 4.43 -5.54 15.14
N TYR A 114 3.48 -4.65 15.49
CA TYR A 114 3.38 -4.09 16.83
C TYR A 114 3.24 -5.18 17.90
N LYS A 115 2.29 -6.09 17.73
CA LYS A 115 2.06 -7.19 18.69
C LYS A 115 3.30 -8.07 18.86
N LYS A 116 4.01 -8.35 17.77
CA LYS A 116 5.18 -9.24 17.73
C LYS A 116 6.41 -8.59 18.38
N HIS A 117 6.59 -7.27 18.22
CA HIS A 117 7.84 -6.58 18.56
C HIS A 117 7.73 -5.52 19.67
N LYS A 118 6.58 -5.33 20.31
CA LYS A 118 6.37 -4.30 21.35
C LYS A 118 7.31 -4.42 22.57
N ASN A 119 7.87 -5.59 22.82
CA ASN A 119 8.86 -5.84 23.88
C ASN A 119 10.31 -5.85 23.35
N ASN A 120 10.53 -5.56 22.07
CA ASN A 120 11.87 -5.57 21.47
C ASN A 120 12.34 -4.13 21.19
N PRO A 121 13.26 -3.56 22.01
CA PRO A 121 13.74 -2.19 21.83
C PRO A 121 14.61 -1.99 20.58
N ASN A 122 15.09 -3.07 19.98
CA ASN A 122 15.98 -3.02 18.81
C ASN A 122 15.21 -3.15 17.47
N TYR A 123 13.88 -3.34 17.52
CA TYR A 123 13.11 -3.46 16.30
C TYR A 123 12.64 -2.09 15.81
N HIS A 124 13.01 -1.79 14.57
CA HIS A 124 12.62 -0.57 13.86
C HIS A 124 12.19 -0.93 12.44
N SER A 125 11.17 -0.26 11.92
CA SER A 125 10.79 -0.39 10.51
C SER A 125 10.27 0.93 9.94
N VAL A 126 10.35 1.08 8.63
CA VAL A 126 9.94 2.26 7.88
C VAL A 126 9.36 1.87 6.53
N GLY A 127 8.59 2.73 5.91
CA GLY A 127 8.12 2.62 4.54
C GLY A 127 6.61 2.72 4.40
N ALA A 128 6.19 3.24 3.24
CA ALA A 128 4.80 3.33 2.82
C ALA A 128 4.23 1.97 2.37
N SER A 129 5.04 0.92 2.31
CA SER A 129 4.75 -0.32 1.57
C SER A 129 3.48 -1.05 2.01
N GLY A 130 3.08 -0.94 3.29
CA GLY A 130 1.80 -1.47 3.76
C GLY A 130 0.61 -0.78 3.09
N ALA A 131 0.60 0.55 3.04
CA ALA A 131 -0.43 1.33 2.35
C ALA A 131 -0.36 1.16 0.83
N VAL A 132 0.84 1.12 0.26
CA VAL A 132 1.05 0.89 -1.17
C VAL A 132 0.54 -0.49 -1.58
N SER A 133 0.75 -1.52 -0.74
CA SER A 133 0.14 -2.85 -0.94
C SER A 133 -1.38 -2.78 -0.88
N ALA A 134 -1.96 -2.02 0.06
CA ALA A 134 -3.41 -1.85 0.13
C ALA A 134 -3.98 -1.22 -1.15
N VAL A 135 -3.34 -0.17 -1.68
CA VAL A 135 -3.73 0.49 -2.93
C VAL A 135 -3.61 -0.47 -4.11
N LEU A 136 -2.48 -1.17 -4.25
CA LEU A 136 -2.26 -2.15 -5.32
C LEU A 136 -3.34 -3.24 -5.31
N PHE A 137 -3.62 -3.82 -4.14
CA PHE A 137 -4.61 -4.90 -4.03
C PHE A 137 -6.05 -4.40 -4.22
N SER A 138 -6.37 -3.18 -3.78
CA SER A 138 -7.64 -2.54 -4.12
C SER A 138 -7.81 -2.38 -5.64
N SER A 139 -6.77 -1.93 -6.34
CA SER A 139 -6.76 -1.83 -7.80
C SER A 139 -7.01 -3.18 -8.47
N VAL A 140 -6.36 -4.25 -7.98
CA VAL A 140 -6.56 -5.61 -8.51
C VAL A 140 -7.99 -6.12 -8.25
N ILE A 141 -8.61 -5.78 -7.12
CA ILE A 141 -10.02 -6.13 -6.87
C ILE A 141 -10.94 -5.47 -7.90
N PHE A 142 -10.71 -4.20 -8.24
CA PHE A 142 -11.53 -3.50 -9.25
C PHE A 142 -11.28 -4.02 -10.67
N SER A 143 -10.06 -4.41 -11.00
CA SER A 143 -9.67 -4.84 -12.36
C SER A 143 -8.64 -5.97 -12.35
N PRO A 144 -9.05 -7.21 -12.00
CA PRO A 144 -8.15 -8.35 -11.82
C PRO A 144 -7.47 -8.82 -13.11
N GLY A 145 -8.10 -8.58 -14.26
CA GLY A 145 -7.60 -8.97 -15.58
C GLY A 145 -6.62 -7.98 -16.21
N THR A 146 -6.48 -6.78 -15.66
CA THR A 146 -5.53 -5.79 -16.20
C THR A 146 -4.12 -6.35 -16.15
N SER A 147 -3.43 -6.33 -17.30
CA SER A 147 -2.05 -6.82 -17.40
C SER A 147 -1.09 -5.87 -16.70
N ILE A 148 -0.32 -6.41 -15.76
CA ILE A 148 0.80 -5.74 -15.10
C ILE A 148 2.08 -6.32 -15.70
N CYS A 149 2.90 -5.44 -16.28
CA CYS A 149 4.14 -5.85 -16.95
C CYS A 149 5.35 -5.49 -16.07
N LEU A 150 6.02 -6.49 -15.49
CA LEU A 150 7.29 -6.28 -14.81
C LEU A 150 8.40 -6.05 -15.85
N TRP A 151 9.10 -4.93 -15.69
CA TRP A 151 10.18 -4.50 -16.59
C TRP A 151 9.79 -4.42 -18.07
N GLY A 152 8.48 -4.28 -18.36
CA GLY A 152 7.98 -4.25 -19.73
C GLY A 152 8.05 -5.59 -20.51
N VAL A 153 8.50 -6.66 -19.86
CA VAL A 153 8.76 -7.96 -20.51
C VAL A 153 7.78 -9.03 -20.01
N LEU A 154 7.62 -9.19 -18.71
CA LEU A 154 6.76 -10.23 -18.14
C LEU A 154 5.40 -9.63 -17.78
N CYS A 155 4.44 -9.79 -18.69
CA CYS A 155 3.09 -9.27 -18.56
C CYS A 155 2.13 -10.39 -18.14
N LEU A 156 1.51 -10.28 -16.96
CA LEU A 156 0.50 -11.21 -16.46
C LEU A 156 -0.70 -10.42 -15.94
N PRO A 157 -1.91 -11.02 -15.91
CA PRO A 157 -3.05 -10.45 -15.22
C PRO A 157 -2.72 -10.10 -13.77
N GLY A 158 -3.24 -8.96 -13.30
CA GLY A 158 -2.97 -8.44 -11.95
C GLY A 158 -3.27 -9.45 -10.85
N ILE A 159 -4.31 -10.27 -11.03
CA ILE A 159 -4.66 -11.32 -10.06
C ILE A 159 -3.54 -12.35 -9.88
N ILE A 160 -2.82 -12.70 -10.95
CA ILE A 160 -1.71 -13.68 -10.86
C ILE A 160 -0.57 -13.06 -10.04
N TRP A 161 -0.22 -11.80 -10.32
CA TRP A 161 0.80 -11.09 -9.54
C TRP A 161 0.38 -10.93 -8.07
N ALA A 162 -0.90 -10.66 -7.81
CA ALA A 162 -1.43 -10.54 -6.45
C ALA A 162 -1.27 -11.86 -5.66
N VAL A 163 -1.60 -13.00 -6.27
CA VAL A 163 -1.43 -14.32 -5.61
C VAL A 163 0.05 -14.60 -5.34
N ILE A 164 0.93 -14.37 -6.32
CA ILE A 164 2.39 -14.56 -6.15
C ILE A 164 2.90 -13.65 -5.02
N TYR A 165 2.49 -12.39 -4.99
CA TYR A 165 2.90 -11.44 -3.96
C TYR A 165 2.44 -11.85 -2.56
N LEU A 166 1.21 -12.31 -2.38
CA LEU A 166 0.70 -12.78 -1.08
C LEU A 166 1.48 -14.01 -0.58
N ILE A 167 1.70 -14.99 -1.45
CA ILE A 167 2.47 -16.20 -1.11
C ILE A 167 3.89 -15.82 -0.71
N TYR A 168 4.54 -14.96 -1.50
CA TYR A 168 5.89 -14.48 -1.22
C TYR A 168 5.96 -13.74 0.12
N SER A 169 5.10 -12.73 0.33
CA SER A 169 5.11 -11.91 1.54
C SER A 169 4.83 -12.75 2.79
N TYR A 170 3.87 -13.67 2.73
CA TYR A 170 3.58 -14.60 3.84
C TYR A 170 4.75 -15.52 4.16
N SER A 171 5.39 -16.08 3.12
CA SER A 171 6.54 -16.97 3.28
C SER A 171 7.72 -16.25 3.93
N GLN A 172 8.02 -15.04 3.47
CA GLN A 172 9.14 -14.25 4.00
C GLN A 172 8.86 -13.73 5.41
N ALA A 173 7.62 -13.33 5.72
CA ALA A 173 7.22 -12.95 7.08
C ALA A 173 7.48 -14.08 8.12
N LYS A 174 7.38 -15.36 7.70
CA LYS A 174 7.69 -16.50 8.55
C LYS A 174 9.18 -16.81 8.65
N LYS A 175 9.92 -16.66 7.55
CA LYS A 175 11.36 -16.97 7.53
C LYS A 175 12.16 -15.96 8.33
N GLY A 176 11.83 -14.66 8.22
CA GLY A 176 12.68 -13.58 8.70
C GLY A 176 14.04 -13.58 8.03
N GLY A 177 14.96 -12.76 8.52
CA GLY A 177 16.37 -12.79 8.07
C GLY A 177 16.75 -11.66 7.13
N ASP A 178 15.81 -10.84 6.72
CA ASP A 178 16.07 -9.58 6.04
C ASP A 178 15.48 -8.38 6.82
N TYR A 179 15.75 -7.17 6.32
CA TYR A 179 15.30 -5.93 6.96
C TYR A 179 13.92 -5.45 6.45
N ILE A 180 13.20 -6.29 5.68
CA ILE A 180 11.92 -5.95 5.09
C ILE A 180 10.79 -6.39 6.02
N ASN A 181 9.85 -5.50 6.30
CA ASN A 181 8.66 -5.84 7.08
C ASN A 181 7.61 -6.54 6.20
N HIS A 182 7.84 -7.83 5.91
CA HIS A 182 6.92 -8.64 5.10
C HIS A 182 5.55 -8.84 5.76
N ASP A 183 5.46 -8.77 7.10
CA ASP A 183 4.18 -8.77 7.81
C ASP A 183 3.33 -7.56 7.36
N ALA A 184 3.93 -6.36 7.28
CA ALA A 184 3.23 -5.16 6.83
C ALA A 184 2.79 -5.25 5.37
N HIS A 185 3.57 -5.86 4.50
CA HIS A 185 3.20 -6.10 3.10
C HIS A 185 1.97 -6.99 2.98
N PHE A 186 1.99 -8.13 3.66
CA PHE A 186 0.89 -9.09 3.65
C PHE A 186 -0.39 -8.49 4.24
N TRP A 187 -0.31 -7.90 5.44
CA TRP A 187 -1.48 -7.36 6.11
C TRP A 187 -2.00 -6.08 5.46
N GLY A 188 -1.13 -5.30 4.81
CA GLY A 188 -1.54 -4.18 3.95
C GLY A 188 -2.38 -4.64 2.77
N ALA A 189 -1.94 -5.70 2.08
CA ALA A 189 -2.69 -6.32 0.99
C ALA A 189 -4.05 -6.85 1.46
N VAL A 190 -4.09 -7.59 2.57
CA VAL A 190 -5.33 -8.10 3.18
C VAL A 190 -6.28 -6.94 3.54
N TYR A 191 -5.75 -5.87 4.16
CA TYR A 191 -6.54 -4.69 4.46
C TYR A 191 -7.14 -4.08 3.19
N GLY A 192 -6.35 -3.91 2.13
CA GLY A 192 -6.82 -3.37 0.85
C GLY A 192 -7.98 -4.17 0.25
N ILE A 193 -7.88 -5.51 0.25
CA ILE A 193 -8.95 -6.40 -0.22
C ILE A 193 -10.22 -6.20 0.61
N VAL A 194 -10.10 -6.34 1.93
CA VAL A 194 -11.25 -6.26 2.85
C VAL A 194 -11.90 -4.89 2.80
N PHE A 195 -11.09 -3.82 2.87
CA PHE A 195 -11.58 -2.45 2.80
C PHE A 195 -12.36 -2.19 1.51
N THR A 196 -11.85 -2.64 0.36
CA THR A 196 -12.50 -2.45 -0.94
C THR A 196 -13.86 -3.12 -0.99
N PHE A 197 -13.96 -4.37 -0.55
CA PHE A 197 -15.24 -5.10 -0.54
C PHE A 197 -16.25 -4.49 0.43
N LEU A 198 -15.81 -3.99 1.59
CA LEU A 198 -16.69 -3.35 2.56
C LEU A 198 -17.14 -1.95 2.13
N SER A 199 -16.26 -1.17 1.51
CA SER A 199 -16.57 0.20 1.08
C SER A 199 -17.41 0.22 -0.20
N ILE A 200 -17.19 -0.75 -1.10
CA ILE A 200 -17.85 -0.89 -2.39
C ILE A 200 -18.35 -2.34 -2.52
N PRO A 201 -19.49 -2.71 -1.92
CA PRO A 201 -20.01 -4.10 -1.97
C PRO A 201 -20.18 -4.66 -3.39
N GLN A 202 -20.47 -3.78 -4.36
CA GLN A 202 -20.59 -4.17 -5.78
C GLN A 202 -19.25 -4.68 -6.36
N SER A 203 -18.12 -4.28 -5.79
CA SER A 203 -16.80 -4.76 -6.23
C SER A 203 -16.64 -6.26 -6.03
N PHE A 204 -17.33 -6.85 -5.04
CA PHE A 204 -17.28 -8.29 -4.78
C PHE A 204 -17.84 -9.09 -5.97
N THR A 205 -19.07 -8.79 -6.39
CA THR A 205 -19.70 -9.49 -7.54
C THR A 205 -18.94 -9.21 -8.83
N SER A 206 -18.56 -7.93 -9.06
CA SER A 206 -17.80 -7.55 -10.24
C SER A 206 -16.45 -8.27 -10.33
N PHE A 207 -15.73 -8.44 -9.20
CA PHE A 207 -14.47 -9.17 -9.15
C PHE A 207 -14.62 -10.61 -9.62
N PHE A 208 -15.58 -11.36 -9.07
CA PHE A 208 -15.78 -12.76 -9.42
C PHE A 208 -16.28 -12.92 -10.86
N ASP A 209 -17.15 -12.04 -11.35
CA ASP A 209 -17.58 -12.02 -12.75
C ASP A 209 -16.41 -11.79 -13.71
N GLN A 210 -15.47 -10.90 -13.37
CA GLN A 210 -14.28 -10.67 -14.16
C GLN A 210 -13.34 -11.89 -14.12
N ILE A 211 -13.11 -12.49 -12.95
CA ILE A 211 -12.32 -13.73 -12.83
C ILE A 211 -12.91 -14.85 -13.69
N TRP A 212 -14.23 -15.03 -13.63
CA TRP A 212 -14.92 -16.05 -14.43
C TRP A 212 -14.66 -15.89 -15.94
N ARG A 213 -14.68 -14.65 -16.42
CA ARG A 213 -14.39 -14.32 -17.84
C ARG A 213 -12.92 -14.52 -18.25
N LEU A 214 -11.99 -14.59 -17.30
CA LEU A 214 -10.58 -14.88 -17.58
C LEU A 214 -10.30 -16.37 -17.73
N LEU A 215 -11.22 -17.23 -17.29
CA LEU A 215 -11.07 -18.67 -17.40
C LEU A 215 -11.41 -19.14 -18.83
N PRO A 216 -10.61 -20.01 -19.43
CA PRO A 216 -10.75 -20.43 -20.82
C PRO A 216 -11.81 -21.56 -21.00
N PHE A 217 -13.03 -21.38 -20.50
CA PHE A 217 -14.11 -22.38 -20.67
C PHE A 217 -15.07 -21.97 -21.76
#